data_0b125d1b964e5d5e3f4c07671e9ef14d
#
_entry.id   0b125d1b964e5d5e3f4c07671e9ef14d
#
_cell.length_a   1.000
_cell.length_b   1.000
_cell.length_c   1.000
_cell.angle_alpha   90.00
_cell.angle_beta   90.00
_cell.angle_gamma   90.00
#
_symmetry.space_group_name_H-M   'P 1'
#
loop_
_entity.id
_entity.type
_entity.pdbx_description
1 polymer ?
#
loop_
_entity_poly.entity_id
_entity_poly.type
_entity_poly.pdbx_seq_one_letter_code
_entity_poly.pdbx_strand_id
1 'polypeptide(L)'
;MLFRSTWNGCAINDRKCTNYRNLFVNNKNIQNGIDFWKNNLRALTKAEKEFGVPAEIIVAIIGIESKYGSRTGTFKTFDTLVSLSLGENKGRRAKFYKTELINFLLMCRENKFDPSIIKGSYAGALGKPQFISSSYRHYAVDFDQDGHINLWESDYDVIGSVANYFKKNGWQAGQSIMTPISYSQSNMDNIEEASTKTYKPTTKYKSFKKSNIFAEVNIDHDKLLSVIGRKEKNGKQYSFGHKNFYVITRYNRSRLYALAVYYLSREIKKAKSDIL
;
A
#
# COMPACT_ATOMS: atom_id res chain seq x y z
N MET A 1 -8.75 -0.48 -0.18
CA MET A 1 -9.37 -1.83 -0.23
C MET A 1 -10.41 -2.03 -1.34
N LEU A 2 -10.61 -1.05 -2.19
CA LEU A 2 -11.63 -1.00 -3.25
C LEU A 2 -11.48 -2.04 -4.40
N PHE A 3 -10.37 -2.78 -4.47
CA PHE A 3 -10.08 -3.68 -5.60
C PHE A 3 -9.88 -5.16 -5.22
N ARG A 4 -10.40 -5.60 -4.08
CA ARG A 4 -10.19 -6.98 -3.60
C ARG A 4 -10.91 -8.09 -4.37
N SER A 5 -11.93 -7.80 -5.19
CA SER A 5 -12.83 -8.85 -5.69
C SER A 5 -12.50 -9.44 -7.07
N THR A 6 -11.56 -8.89 -7.83
CA THR A 6 -11.38 -9.33 -9.23
C THR A 6 -9.96 -9.71 -9.66
N TRP A 7 -8.94 -9.70 -8.77
CA TRP A 7 -7.55 -9.72 -9.21
C TRP A 7 -6.64 -10.77 -8.56
N ASN A 8 -7.18 -11.85 -8.01
CA ASN A 8 -6.38 -12.96 -7.46
C ASN A 8 -5.67 -13.83 -8.53
N GLY A 9 -5.71 -13.47 -9.80
CA GLY A 9 -5.24 -14.30 -10.89
C GLY A 9 -4.34 -13.64 -11.92
N CYS A 10 -3.61 -12.56 -11.59
CA CYS A 10 -2.66 -12.00 -12.56
C CYS A 10 -1.39 -12.87 -12.60
N ALA A 11 -1.40 -13.88 -13.47
CA ALA A 11 -0.17 -14.55 -13.87
C ALA A 11 0.76 -13.53 -14.57
N ILE A 12 2.07 -13.77 -14.53
CA ILE A 12 3.12 -12.89 -15.07
C ILE A 12 2.89 -12.49 -16.56
N ASN A 13 2.01 -13.21 -17.27
CA ASN A 13 1.75 -13.08 -18.70
C ASN A 13 0.58 -12.16 -19.10
N ASP A 14 -0.10 -11.46 -18.18
CA ASP A 14 -1.34 -10.76 -18.52
C ASP A 14 -1.08 -9.28 -18.90
N ARG A 15 -1.62 -8.84 -20.07
CA ARG A 15 -1.73 -7.42 -20.49
C ARG A 15 -2.34 -6.54 -19.39
N LYS A 16 -3.11 -7.14 -18.49
CA LYS A 16 -3.73 -6.52 -17.32
C LYS A 16 -2.70 -5.91 -16.34
N CYS A 17 -1.47 -6.46 -16.21
CA CYS A 17 -0.48 -5.95 -15.26
C CYS A 17 0.09 -4.58 -15.65
N THR A 18 0.41 -4.38 -16.93
CA THR A 18 0.88 -3.07 -17.44
C THR A 18 -0.25 -2.03 -17.38
N ASN A 19 -1.48 -2.43 -17.72
CA ASN A 19 -2.64 -1.56 -17.62
C ASN A 19 -2.92 -1.15 -16.17
N TYR A 20 -2.75 -2.06 -15.19
CA TYR A 20 -2.94 -1.73 -13.77
C TYR A 20 -1.97 -0.64 -13.29
N ARG A 21 -0.68 -0.73 -13.65
CA ARG A 21 0.30 0.32 -13.32
C ARG A 21 -0.11 1.66 -13.93
N ASN A 22 -0.48 1.69 -15.21
CA ASN A 22 -0.83 2.91 -15.93
C ASN A 22 -2.09 3.61 -15.38
N LEU A 23 -2.97 2.89 -14.67
CA LEU A 23 -4.11 3.49 -13.97
C LEU A 23 -3.67 4.46 -12.86
N PHE A 24 -2.53 4.18 -12.22
CA PHE A 24 -2.04 4.95 -11.09
C PHE A 24 -0.80 5.79 -11.43
N VAL A 25 0.10 5.28 -12.27
CA VAL A 25 1.35 5.97 -12.65
C VAL A 25 1.12 6.70 -13.97
N ASN A 26 0.63 7.92 -13.89
CA ASN A 26 0.37 8.81 -15.02
C ASN A 26 0.60 10.27 -14.61
N ASN A 27 0.80 11.14 -15.59
CA ASN A 27 1.18 12.54 -15.35
C ASN A 27 0.22 13.26 -14.39
N LYS A 28 -1.11 13.03 -14.51
CA LYS A 28 -2.10 13.65 -13.64
C LYS A 28 -1.92 13.24 -12.18
N ASN A 29 -1.74 11.94 -11.91
CA ASN A 29 -1.55 11.47 -10.54
C ASN A 29 -0.19 11.89 -9.97
N ILE A 30 0.85 11.97 -10.81
CA ILE A 30 2.18 12.45 -10.40
C ILE A 30 2.06 13.93 -10.02
N GLN A 31 1.44 14.77 -10.85
CA GLN A 31 1.27 16.19 -10.57
C GLN A 31 0.45 16.41 -9.30
N ASN A 32 -0.69 15.74 -9.17
CA ASN A 32 -1.50 15.83 -7.95
C ASN A 32 -0.70 15.39 -6.70
N GLY A 33 0.21 14.41 -6.85
CA GLY A 33 1.10 13.97 -5.77
C GLY A 33 2.12 15.02 -5.36
N ILE A 34 2.67 15.75 -6.32
CA ILE A 34 3.58 16.88 -6.07
C ILE A 34 2.83 18.00 -5.35
N ASP A 35 1.64 18.32 -5.80
CA ASP A 35 0.82 19.38 -5.19
C ASP A 35 0.41 19.00 -3.76
N PHE A 36 -0.03 17.75 -3.55
CA PHE A 36 -0.30 17.24 -2.21
C PHE A 36 0.95 17.29 -1.31
N TRP A 37 2.12 16.94 -1.83
CA TRP A 37 3.37 17.00 -1.07
C TRP A 37 3.73 18.44 -0.68
N LYS A 38 3.65 19.38 -1.62
CA LYS A 38 3.93 20.81 -1.36
C LYS A 38 3.02 21.37 -0.27
N ASN A 39 1.73 21.08 -0.36
CA ASN A 39 0.73 21.57 0.59
C ASN A 39 0.90 20.95 2.00
N ASN A 40 1.50 19.75 2.07
CA ASN A 40 1.62 18.98 3.32
C ASN A 40 3.08 18.76 3.74
N LEU A 41 4.02 19.60 3.31
CA LEU A 41 5.45 19.42 3.53
C LEU A 41 5.79 19.21 5.02
N ARG A 42 5.22 20.00 5.91
CA ARG A 42 5.48 19.91 7.37
C ARG A 42 5.02 18.58 7.96
N ALA A 43 3.80 18.17 7.64
CA ALA A 43 3.23 16.90 8.11
C ALA A 43 4.05 15.70 7.60
N LEU A 44 4.42 15.70 6.32
CA LEU A 44 5.20 14.63 5.69
C LEU A 44 6.62 14.55 6.29
N THR A 45 7.29 15.69 6.50
CA THR A 45 8.61 15.72 7.14
C THR A 45 8.54 15.22 8.60
N LYS A 46 7.51 15.63 9.36
CA LYS A 46 7.28 15.13 10.73
C LYS A 46 7.05 13.62 10.72
N ALA A 47 6.20 13.12 9.81
CA ALA A 47 5.89 11.69 9.73
C ALA A 47 7.10 10.84 9.31
N GLU A 48 7.91 11.31 8.36
CA GLU A 48 9.14 10.62 7.96
C GLU A 48 10.14 10.53 9.11
N LYS A 49 10.31 11.62 9.87
CA LYS A 49 11.18 11.65 11.05
C LYS A 49 10.70 10.72 12.16
N GLU A 50 9.40 10.68 12.44
CA GLU A 50 8.83 9.95 13.57
C GLU A 50 8.63 8.46 13.28
N PHE A 51 8.18 8.13 12.08
CA PHE A 51 7.84 6.75 11.72
C PHE A 51 8.88 6.08 10.81
N GLY A 52 9.82 6.84 10.24
CA GLY A 52 10.85 6.33 9.33
C GLY A 52 10.31 5.90 7.96
N VAL A 53 9.11 6.34 7.58
CA VAL A 53 8.48 6.03 6.30
C VAL A 53 8.69 7.22 5.34
N PRO A 54 9.34 7.03 4.18
CA PRO A 54 9.62 8.11 3.25
C PRO A 54 8.34 8.82 2.78
N ALA A 55 8.39 10.15 2.70
CA ALA A 55 7.25 10.98 2.30
C ALA A 55 6.62 10.54 0.96
N GLU A 56 7.46 10.16 -0.03
CA GLU A 56 6.98 9.69 -1.33
C GLU A 56 6.09 8.43 -1.24
N ILE A 57 6.34 7.56 -0.26
CA ILE A 57 5.53 6.35 -0.05
C ILE A 57 4.16 6.73 0.53
N ILE A 58 4.14 7.61 1.52
CA ILE A 58 2.90 8.10 2.14
C ILE A 58 2.02 8.77 1.09
N VAL A 59 2.60 9.68 0.30
CA VAL A 59 1.91 10.40 -0.78
C VAL A 59 1.36 9.43 -1.84
N ALA A 60 2.16 8.43 -2.25
CA ALA A 60 1.71 7.43 -3.23
C ALA A 60 0.55 6.58 -2.72
N ILE A 61 0.53 6.19 -1.45
CA ILE A 61 -0.59 5.47 -0.82
C ILE A 61 -1.86 6.30 -0.89
N ILE A 62 -1.83 7.56 -0.42
CA ILE A 62 -2.99 8.45 -0.41
C ILE A 62 -3.50 8.69 -1.84
N GLY A 63 -2.59 8.82 -2.80
CA GLY A 63 -2.92 8.97 -4.21
C GLY A 63 -3.63 7.76 -4.81
N ILE A 64 -3.18 6.55 -4.48
CA ILE A 64 -3.79 5.30 -4.97
C ILE A 64 -5.14 5.04 -4.30
N GLU A 65 -5.26 5.27 -3.00
CA GLU A 65 -6.47 4.95 -2.23
C GLU A 65 -7.62 5.90 -2.54
N SER A 66 -7.38 7.21 -2.52
CA SER A 66 -8.44 8.20 -2.62
C SER A 66 -8.22 9.32 -3.64
N LYS A 67 -7.20 9.20 -4.51
CA LYS A 67 -6.76 10.29 -5.40
C LYS A 67 -6.56 11.60 -4.61
N TYR A 68 -5.72 11.50 -3.58
CA TYR A 68 -5.39 12.62 -2.68
C TYR A 68 -6.63 13.24 -2.01
N GLY A 69 -7.58 12.40 -1.59
CA GLY A 69 -8.79 12.81 -0.89
C GLY A 69 -10.00 13.13 -1.78
N SER A 70 -9.83 13.16 -3.12
CA SER A 70 -10.96 13.46 -4.02
C SER A 70 -12.00 12.33 -4.13
N ARG A 71 -11.69 11.14 -3.61
CA ARG A 71 -12.55 9.94 -3.65
C ARG A 71 -12.48 9.15 -2.36
N THR A 72 -13.23 9.56 -1.36
CA THR A 72 -13.30 8.90 -0.04
C THR A 72 -14.49 7.94 0.11
N GLY A 73 -15.43 8.01 -0.84
CA GLY A 73 -16.68 7.24 -0.82
C GLY A 73 -17.88 8.06 -0.35
N THR A 74 -19.07 7.65 -0.81
CA THR A 74 -20.33 8.37 -0.55
C THR A 74 -21.40 7.50 0.13
N PHE A 75 -21.08 6.24 0.39
CA PHE A 75 -22.00 5.29 1.01
C PHE A 75 -22.00 5.48 2.53
N LYS A 76 -23.16 5.44 3.15
CA LYS A 76 -23.26 5.38 4.62
C LYS A 76 -22.60 4.09 5.10
N THR A 77 -21.54 4.23 5.89
CA THR A 77 -20.69 3.08 6.27
C THR A 77 -21.43 2.08 7.13
N PHE A 78 -22.31 2.56 8.04
CA PHE A 78 -23.15 1.68 8.83
C PHE A 78 -24.02 0.77 7.97
N ASP A 79 -24.81 1.36 7.06
CA ASP A 79 -25.72 0.62 6.17
C ASP A 79 -24.93 -0.36 5.27
N THR A 80 -23.78 0.10 4.77
CA THR A 80 -22.88 -0.73 3.96
C THR A 80 -22.41 -1.96 4.74
N LEU A 81 -21.91 -1.78 5.96
CA LEU A 81 -21.39 -2.88 6.76
C LEU A 81 -22.50 -3.82 7.24
N VAL A 82 -23.70 -3.31 7.58
CA VAL A 82 -24.88 -4.12 7.88
C VAL A 82 -25.23 -4.98 6.66
N SER A 83 -25.41 -4.38 5.48
CA SER A 83 -25.75 -5.11 4.25
C SER A 83 -24.71 -6.19 3.90
N LEU A 84 -23.41 -5.87 4.02
CA LEU A 84 -22.33 -6.82 3.73
C LEU A 84 -22.20 -7.94 4.79
N SER A 85 -22.63 -7.69 6.04
CA SER A 85 -22.54 -8.66 7.14
C SER A 85 -23.74 -9.61 7.21
N LEU A 86 -24.92 -9.14 6.81
CA LEU A 86 -26.19 -9.88 6.91
C LEU A 86 -26.74 -10.35 5.55
N GLY A 87 -26.26 -9.76 4.45
CA GLY A 87 -26.72 -10.05 3.09
C GLY A 87 -26.22 -11.39 2.53
N GLU A 88 -26.09 -11.49 1.23
CA GLU A 88 -25.72 -12.72 0.49
C GLU A 88 -24.29 -13.25 0.79
N ASN A 89 -23.46 -12.48 1.47
CA ASN A 89 -22.13 -12.93 1.88
C ASN A 89 -22.22 -14.09 2.87
N LYS A 90 -21.54 -15.20 2.56
CA LYS A 90 -21.51 -16.39 3.41
C LYS A 90 -20.09 -16.68 3.93
N GLY A 91 -19.99 -17.48 4.98
CA GLY A 91 -18.74 -18.00 5.53
C GLY A 91 -17.77 -16.91 6.04
N ARG A 92 -16.50 -17.02 5.68
CA ARG A 92 -15.43 -16.13 6.14
C ARG A 92 -15.64 -14.65 5.78
N ARG A 93 -16.33 -14.37 4.69
CA ARG A 93 -16.57 -12.98 4.23
C ARG A 93 -17.63 -12.30 5.10
N ALA A 94 -18.73 -12.99 5.42
CA ALA A 94 -19.73 -12.48 6.35
C ALA A 94 -19.13 -12.26 7.74
N LYS A 95 -18.36 -13.22 8.27
CA LYS A 95 -17.67 -13.08 9.56
C LYS A 95 -16.73 -11.85 9.57
N PHE A 96 -15.99 -11.62 8.49
CA PHE A 96 -15.15 -10.44 8.36
C PHE A 96 -15.95 -9.14 8.47
N TYR A 97 -17.04 -8.99 7.71
CA TYR A 97 -17.85 -7.77 7.75
C TYR A 97 -18.59 -7.59 9.09
N LYS A 98 -19.02 -8.67 9.75
CA LYS A 98 -19.55 -8.59 11.12
C LYS A 98 -18.51 -8.03 12.09
N THR A 99 -17.27 -8.48 11.99
CA THR A 99 -16.16 -7.94 12.80
C THR A 99 -15.90 -6.47 12.49
N GLU A 100 -15.92 -6.07 11.23
CA GLU A 100 -15.74 -4.66 10.85
C GLU A 100 -16.90 -3.77 11.28
N LEU A 101 -18.16 -4.28 11.26
CA LEU A 101 -19.32 -3.56 11.81
C LEU A 101 -19.17 -3.30 13.31
N ILE A 102 -18.75 -4.31 14.08
CA ILE A 102 -18.48 -4.14 15.52
C ILE A 102 -17.38 -3.09 15.73
N ASN A 103 -16.27 -3.19 14.99
CA ASN A 103 -15.18 -2.21 15.07
C ASN A 103 -15.64 -0.80 14.65
N PHE A 104 -16.56 -0.68 13.71
CA PHE A 104 -17.12 0.60 13.29
C PHE A 104 -17.91 1.26 14.43
N LEU A 105 -18.80 0.52 15.08
CA LEU A 105 -19.58 1.04 16.20
C LEU A 105 -18.69 1.42 17.39
N LEU A 106 -17.67 0.60 17.68
CA LEU A 106 -16.68 0.91 18.71
C LEU A 106 -15.87 2.15 18.36
N MET A 107 -15.40 2.30 17.11
CA MET A 107 -14.72 3.47 16.60
C MET A 107 -15.60 4.73 16.76
N CYS A 108 -16.86 4.67 16.36
CA CYS A 108 -17.77 5.80 16.50
C CYS A 108 -17.94 6.20 17.97
N ARG A 109 -18.10 5.24 18.88
CA ARG A 109 -18.18 5.50 20.33
C ARG A 109 -16.91 6.14 20.88
N GLU A 110 -15.75 5.59 20.52
CA GLU A 110 -14.43 6.05 21.00
C GLU A 110 -14.10 7.47 20.53
N ASN A 111 -14.55 7.85 19.33
CA ASN A 111 -14.30 9.17 18.74
C ASN A 111 -15.52 10.12 18.79
N LYS A 112 -16.60 9.72 19.46
CA LYS A 112 -17.86 10.51 19.57
C LYS A 112 -18.47 10.85 18.20
N PHE A 113 -18.34 9.95 17.23
CA PHE A 113 -18.94 10.10 15.91
C PHE A 113 -20.37 9.60 15.90
N ASP A 114 -21.24 10.27 15.16
CA ASP A 114 -22.57 9.71 14.82
C ASP A 114 -22.43 8.66 13.71
N PRO A 115 -22.70 7.37 13.98
CA PRO A 115 -22.56 6.32 13.00
C PRO A 115 -23.50 6.48 11.79
N SER A 116 -24.59 7.24 11.91
CA SER A 116 -25.60 7.42 10.84
C SER A 116 -25.12 8.31 9.71
N ILE A 117 -24.12 9.18 9.95
CA ILE A 117 -23.63 10.16 8.97
C ILE A 117 -22.28 9.81 8.36
N ILE A 118 -21.49 8.93 8.99
CA ILE A 118 -20.17 8.55 8.50
C ILE A 118 -20.25 7.90 7.13
N LYS A 119 -19.53 8.47 6.17
CA LYS A 119 -19.45 7.98 4.79
C LYS A 119 -18.14 7.30 4.50
N GLY A 120 -18.18 6.33 3.62
CA GLY A 120 -17.04 5.57 3.16
C GLY A 120 -17.28 4.92 1.80
N SER A 121 -16.42 3.98 1.43
CA SER A 121 -16.56 3.25 0.18
C SER A 121 -17.70 2.21 0.26
N TYR A 122 -18.11 1.69 -0.89
CA TYR A 122 -19.10 0.59 -1.01
C TYR A 122 -18.67 -0.70 -0.24
N ALA A 123 -17.44 -0.80 0.20
CA ALA A 123 -16.91 -1.90 1.01
C ALA A 123 -16.60 -1.49 2.47
N GLY A 124 -17.05 -0.31 2.90
CA GLY A 124 -16.90 0.20 4.26
C GLY A 124 -15.51 0.73 4.60
N ALA A 125 -14.70 1.12 3.61
CA ALA A 125 -13.42 1.77 3.85
C ALA A 125 -13.62 3.27 4.10
N LEU A 126 -12.83 3.86 5.01
CA LEU A 126 -13.02 5.15 5.66
C LEU A 126 -11.96 6.16 5.27
N GLY A 127 -12.38 7.39 4.99
CA GLY A 127 -11.54 8.57 4.81
C GLY A 127 -10.52 8.49 3.67
N LYS A 128 -9.59 9.44 3.63
CA LYS A 128 -8.56 9.54 2.59
C LYS A 128 -7.62 8.31 2.54
N PRO A 129 -7.25 7.65 3.67
CA PRO A 129 -6.39 6.46 3.65
C PRO A 129 -7.15 5.16 3.35
N GLN A 130 -8.49 5.20 3.19
CA GLN A 130 -9.33 4.03 2.94
C GLN A 130 -9.13 2.91 3.97
N PHE A 131 -9.03 3.26 5.25
CA PHE A 131 -8.93 2.29 6.33
C PHE A 131 -10.25 1.54 6.53
N ILE A 132 -10.19 0.24 6.76
CA ILE A 132 -11.32 -0.48 7.38
C ILE A 132 -11.43 -0.10 8.87
N SER A 133 -12.57 -0.32 9.47
CA SER A 133 -12.86 0.12 10.85
C SER A 133 -11.86 -0.41 11.88
N SER A 134 -11.45 -1.68 11.76
CA SER A 134 -10.40 -2.25 12.61
C SER A 134 -9.03 -1.59 12.38
N SER A 135 -8.71 -1.20 11.15
CA SER A 135 -7.47 -0.47 10.85
C SER A 135 -7.51 0.95 11.41
N TYR A 136 -8.65 1.64 11.34
CA TYR A 136 -8.82 2.93 11.99
C TYR A 136 -8.48 2.85 13.48
N ARG A 137 -9.11 1.94 14.22
CA ARG A 137 -8.90 1.77 15.66
C ARG A 137 -7.46 1.39 16.04
N HIS A 138 -6.73 0.67 15.16
CA HIS A 138 -5.36 0.22 15.46
C HIS A 138 -4.27 1.18 15.02
N TYR A 139 -4.51 1.98 13.98
CA TYR A 139 -3.45 2.72 13.30
C TYR A 139 -3.71 4.21 13.16
N ALA A 140 -4.96 4.67 13.25
CA ALA A 140 -5.25 6.09 13.18
C ALA A 140 -4.64 6.82 14.39
N VAL A 141 -4.13 8.03 14.14
CA VAL A 141 -3.51 8.89 15.15
C VAL A 141 -3.96 10.32 14.95
N ASP A 142 -4.17 11.03 16.05
CA ASP A 142 -4.28 12.48 16.12
C ASP A 142 -2.86 13.04 15.95
N PHE A 143 -2.51 13.39 14.71
CA PHE A 143 -1.14 13.76 14.38
C PHE A 143 -0.90 15.28 14.41
N ASP A 144 -1.93 16.09 14.30
CA ASP A 144 -1.89 17.55 14.55
C ASP A 144 -2.10 17.92 16.03
N GLN A 145 -2.52 16.95 16.85
CA GLN A 145 -2.73 17.07 18.31
C GLN A 145 -3.87 18.04 18.66
N ASP A 146 -4.93 18.06 17.86
CA ASP A 146 -6.13 18.87 18.13
C ASP A 146 -7.13 18.17 19.07
N GLY A 147 -6.85 16.94 19.50
CA GLY A 147 -7.69 16.09 20.38
C GLY A 147 -8.67 15.21 19.62
N HIS A 148 -8.64 15.20 18.30
CA HIS A 148 -9.55 14.45 17.44
C HIS A 148 -8.78 13.70 16.35
N ILE A 149 -9.28 12.54 15.92
CA ILE A 149 -8.74 11.83 14.76
C ILE A 149 -9.69 12.04 13.58
N ASN A 150 -9.26 12.78 12.55
CA ASN A 150 -10.10 13.09 11.40
C ASN A 150 -9.45 12.64 10.08
N LEU A 151 -9.75 11.42 9.63
CA LEU A 151 -9.19 10.86 8.39
C LEU A 151 -9.92 11.34 7.12
N TRP A 152 -10.92 12.21 7.22
CA TRP A 152 -11.63 12.79 6.09
C TRP A 152 -11.10 14.17 5.72
N GLU A 153 -10.84 15.02 6.71
CA GLU A 153 -10.49 16.43 6.48
C GLU A 153 -9.05 16.77 6.87
N SER A 154 -8.51 16.23 8.01
CA SER A 154 -7.14 16.50 8.45
C SER A 154 -6.11 15.71 7.63
N ASP A 155 -5.37 16.38 6.75
CA ASP A 155 -4.26 15.77 6.04
C ASP A 155 -3.12 15.38 7.00
N TYR A 156 -2.97 16.04 8.15
CA TYR A 156 -2.01 15.65 9.19
C TYR A 156 -2.33 14.27 9.73
N ASP A 157 -3.56 14.03 10.16
CA ASP A 157 -3.98 12.74 10.70
C ASP A 157 -3.89 11.63 9.65
N VAL A 158 -4.27 11.93 8.42
CA VAL A 158 -4.15 11.00 7.29
C VAL A 158 -2.69 10.59 7.08
N ILE A 159 -1.77 11.54 7.01
CA ILE A 159 -0.34 11.33 6.81
C ILE A 159 0.25 10.54 7.98
N GLY A 160 -0.01 10.97 9.21
CA GLY A 160 0.44 10.31 10.43
C GLY A 160 -0.10 8.88 10.54
N SER A 161 -1.37 8.68 10.26
CA SER A 161 -2.03 7.36 10.31
C SER A 161 -1.50 6.39 9.27
N VAL A 162 -1.27 6.84 8.04
CA VAL A 162 -0.62 6.02 7.00
C VAL A 162 0.79 5.64 7.42
N ALA A 163 1.58 6.58 7.91
CA ALA A 163 2.95 6.31 8.37
C ALA A 163 2.97 5.35 9.58
N ASN A 164 2.10 5.55 10.57
CA ASN A 164 1.94 4.65 11.72
C ASN A 164 1.52 3.24 11.29
N TYR A 165 0.62 3.10 10.29
CA TYR A 165 0.28 1.80 9.72
C TYR A 165 1.52 1.06 9.22
N PHE A 166 2.37 1.72 8.44
CA PHE A 166 3.59 1.12 7.92
C PHE A 166 4.57 0.75 9.04
N LYS A 167 4.81 1.66 9.99
CA LYS A 167 5.68 1.42 11.15
C LYS A 167 5.24 0.20 11.94
N LYS A 168 3.95 0.13 12.31
CA LYS A 168 3.40 -1.00 13.07
C LYS A 168 3.36 -2.32 12.28
N ASN A 169 3.33 -2.28 10.96
CA ASN A 169 3.46 -3.47 10.11
C ASN A 169 4.92 -3.86 9.81
N GLY A 170 5.90 -3.21 10.43
CA GLY A 170 7.31 -3.59 10.41
C GLY A 170 8.09 -2.96 9.26
N TRP A 171 7.76 -1.71 8.87
CA TRP A 171 8.58 -0.91 7.98
C TRP A 171 9.98 -0.73 8.57
N GLN A 172 10.99 -0.88 7.75
CA GLN A 172 12.39 -0.72 8.11
C GLN A 172 12.92 0.58 7.49
N ALA A 173 13.14 1.60 8.33
CA ALA A 173 13.66 2.89 7.89
C ALA A 173 15.01 2.74 7.18
N GLY A 174 15.22 3.49 6.10
CA GLY A 174 16.45 3.46 5.30
C GLY A 174 16.68 2.17 4.48
N GLN A 175 15.83 1.14 4.62
CA GLN A 175 16.00 -0.10 3.88
C GLN A 175 15.30 -0.05 2.52
N SER A 176 15.92 -0.69 1.52
CA SER A 176 15.38 -0.81 0.17
C SER A 176 14.00 -1.50 0.14
N ILE A 177 13.19 -1.13 -0.83
CA ILE A 177 11.91 -1.79 -1.15
C ILE A 177 12.17 -2.93 -2.12
N MET A 178 12.87 -2.65 -3.23
CA MET A 178 13.29 -3.63 -4.23
C MET A 178 14.73 -3.35 -4.67
N THR A 179 15.42 -4.42 -5.10
CA THR A 179 16.75 -4.36 -5.72
C THR A 179 16.73 -5.13 -7.04
N PRO A 180 17.21 -4.57 -8.15
CA PRO A 180 17.30 -5.30 -9.42
C PRO A 180 18.10 -6.59 -9.29
N ILE A 181 17.71 -7.60 -10.05
CA ILE A 181 18.43 -8.88 -10.20
C ILE A 181 19.21 -8.82 -11.51
N SER A 182 20.49 -9.13 -11.44
CA SER A 182 21.29 -9.46 -12.61
C SER A 182 21.08 -10.93 -12.96
N TYR A 183 20.71 -11.23 -14.21
CA TYR A 183 20.41 -12.57 -14.66
C TYR A 183 20.87 -12.83 -16.08
N SER A 184 21.17 -14.10 -16.35
CA SER A 184 21.48 -14.61 -17.69
C SER A 184 20.36 -15.51 -18.19
N GLN A 185 20.35 -15.81 -19.49
CA GLN A 185 19.36 -16.72 -20.07
C GLN A 185 19.38 -18.10 -19.39
N SER A 186 20.54 -18.56 -18.95
CA SER A 186 20.74 -19.90 -18.35
C SER A 186 20.09 -20.08 -16.97
N ASN A 187 19.76 -19.00 -16.25
CA ASN A 187 19.13 -19.09 -14.94
C ASN A 187 17.70 -18.54 -14.88
N MET A 188 17.12 -18.21 -16.05
CA MET A 188 15.81 -17.59 -16.17
C MET A 188 14.71 -18.46 -15.54
N ASP A 189 14.71 -19.76 -15.79
CA ASP A 189 13.69 -20.68 -15.27
C ASP A 189 13.68 -20.69 -13.74
N ASN A 190 14.86 -20.73 -13.10
CA ASN A 190 14.99 -20.65 -11.65
C ASN A 190 14.44 -19.36 -11.08
N ILE A 191 14.65 -18.24 -11.78
CA ILE A 191 14.14 -16.92 -11.38
C ILE A 191 12.62 -16.86 -11.53
N GLU A 192 12.08 -17.37 -12.65
CA GLU A 192 10.63 -17.43 -12.85
C GLU A 192 9.96 -18.28 -11.78
N GLU A 193 10.45 -19.47 -11.52
CA GLU A 193 9.94 -20.33 -10.44
C GLU A 193 9.96 -19.61 -9.09
N ALA A 194 11.10 -19.00 -8.73
CA ALA A 194 11.22 -18.26 -7.47
C ALA A 194 10.18 -17.10 -7.38
N SER A 195 9.88 -16.46 -8.51
CA SER A 195 8.92 -15.34 -8.55
C SER A 195 7.46 -15.74 -8.36
N THR A 196 7.13 -17.02 -8.50
CA THR A 196 5.77 -17.54 -8.29
C THR A 196 5.48 -17.96 -6.85
N LYS A 197 6.51 -18.24 -6.05
CA LYS A 197 6.38 -18.83 -4.71
C LYS A 197 5.73 -17.87 -3.72
N THR A 198 6.34 -16.74 -3.46
CA THR A 198 5.83 -15.76 -2.50
C THR A 198 6.50 -14.41 -2.66
N TYR A 199 5.78 -13.33 -2.34
CA TYR A 199 6.36 -12.00 -2.21
C TYR A 199 6.77 -11.65 -0.75
N LYS A 200 6.54 -12.56 0.21
CA LYS A 200 7.09 -12.44 1.57
C LYS A 200 8.57 -12.82 1.53
N PRO A 201 9.48 -11.99 2.06
CA PRO A 201 10.90 -12.30 2.09
C PRO A 201 11.18 -13.41 3.12
N THR A 202 11.41 -14.62 2.63
CA THR A 202 11.62 -15.83 3.45
C THR A 202 12.91 -16.57 3.11
N THR A 203 13.57 -16.24 2.00
CA THR A 203 14.76 -16.94 1.52
C THR A 203 15.99 -16.06 1.71
N LYS A 204 17.04 -16.60 2.32
CA LYS A 204 18.31 -15.88 2.50
C LYS A 204 19.00 -15.63 1.16
N TYR A 205 19.63 -14.48 0.99
CA TYR A 205 20.32 -14.10 -0.26
C TYR A 205 21.38 -15.12 -0.67
N LYS A 206 22.12 -15.70 0.29
CA LYS A 206 23.10 -16.77 -0.01
C LYS A 206 22.49 -18.00 -0.73
N SER A 207 21.21 -18.29 -0.52
CA SER A 207 20.53 -19.38 -1.23
C SER A 207 20.25 -19.02 -2.68
N PHE A 208 19.89 -17.76 -2.98
CA PHE A 208 19.74 -17.29 -4.35
C PHE A 208 21.06 -17.30 -5.11
N LYS A 209 22.17 -16.92 -4.46
CA LYS A 209 23.52 -17.00 -5.06
C LYS A 209 23.89 -18.41 -5.47
N LYS A 210 23.53 -19.44 -4.69
CA LYS A 210 23.74 -20.87 -5.05
C LYS A 210 22.97 -21.26 -6.31
N SER A 211 21.89 -20.56 -6.65
CA SER A 211 21.11 -20.76 -7.88
C SER A 211 21.52 -19.77 -8.99
N ASN A 212 22.70 -19.16 -8.90
CA ASN A 212 23.22 -18.14 -9.83
C ASN A 212 22.32 -16.91 -10.00
N ILE A 213 21.56 -16.53 -8.95
CA ILE A 213 20.72 -15.34 -8.94
C ILE A 213 21.39 -14.26 -8.10
N PHE A 214 21.85 -13.19 -8.73
CA PHE A 214 22.65 -12.14 -8.11
C PHE A 214 21.91 -10.79 -8.12
N ALA A 215 22.15 -9.98 -7.09
CA ALA A 215 21.72 -8.59 -7.07
C ALA A 215 22.75 -7.73 -7.84
N GLU A 216 22.28 -6.64 -8.44
CA GLU A 216 23.15 -5.63 -9.08
C GLU A 216 23.96 -4.80 -8.06
N VAL A 217 23.64 -4.90 -6.78
CA VAL A 217 24.34 -4.24 -5.68
C VAL A 217 24.69 -5.24 -4.59
N ASN A 218 25.62 -4.86 -3.72
CA ASN A 218 25.99 -5.72 -2.59
C ASN A 218 24.82 -5.83 -1.59
N ILE A 219 24.47 -7.06 -1.23
CA ILE A 219 23.44 -7.40 -0.23
C ILE A 219 24.06 -8.38 0.77
N ASP A 220 23.74 -8.21 2.04
CA ASP A 220 24.11 -9.14 3.09
C ASP A 220 23.62 -10.56 2.77
N HIS A 221 24.50 -11.55 2.95
CA HIS A 221 24.25 -12.96 2.61
C HIS A 221 23.07 -13.58 3.37
N ASP A 222 22.81 -13.13 4.59
CA ASP A 222 21.72 -13.63 5.44
C ASP A 222 20.44 -12.79 5.32
N LYS A 223 20.45 -11.71 4.50
CA LYS A 223 19.26 -10.90 4.23
C LYS A 223 18.15 -11.78 3.64
N LEU A 224 16.97 -11.71 4.25
CA LEU A 224 15.78 -12.38 3.74
C LEU A 224 15.18 -11.59 2.59
N LEU A 225 14.94 -12.28 1.46
CA LEU A 225 14.44 -11.71 0.22
C LEU A 225 13.33 -12.59 -0.36
N SER A 226 12.58 -12.02 -1.29
CA SER A 226 11.69 -12.72 -2.22
C SER A 226 12.03 -12.31 -3.65
N VAL A 227 11.57 -13.03 -4.66
CA VAL A 227 11.71 -12.62 -6.07
C VAL A 227 10.39 -12.03 -6.55
N ILE A 228 10.45 -10.84 -7.13
CA ILE A 228 9.32 -10.11 -7.68
C ILE A 228 9.46 -10.02 -9.19
N GLY A 229 8.67 -10.82 -9.90
CA GLY A 229 8.55 -10.73 -11.36
C GLY A 229 7.53 -9.68 -11.79
N ARG A 230 7.84 -8.94 -12.84
CA ARG A 230 6.97 -7.94 -13.46
C ARG A 230 7.11 -7.94 -14.98
N LYS A 231 6.06 -7.62 -15.69
CA LYS A 231 6.08 -7.43 -17.13
C LYS A 231 6.31 -5.95 -17.44
N GLU A 232 7.32 -5.67 -18.25
CA GLU A 232 7.64 -4.35 -18.78
C GLU A 232 7.50 -4.33 -20.30
N LYS A 233 7.62 -3.14 -20.91
CA LYS A 233 7.58 -3.01 -22.39
C LYS A 233 8.61 -3.91 -23.09
N ASN A 234 9.78 -4.05 -22.49
CA ASN A 234 10.93 -4.80 -23.02
C ASN A 234 11.00 -6.24 -22.51
N GLY A 235 9.89 -6.82 -22.03
CA GLY A 235 9.82 -8.19 -21.55
C GLY A 235 9.65 -8.34 -20.04
N LYS A 236 9.91 -9.54 -19.52
CA LYS A 236 9.84 -9.82 -18.08
C LYS A 236 11.09 -9.27 -17.39
N GLN A 237 10.89 -8.64 -16.27
CA GLN A 237 11.96 -8.17 -15.38
C GLN A 237 11.76 -8.68 -13.98
N TYR A 238 12.87 -8.87 -13.27
CA TYR A 238 12.87 -9.41 -11.92
C TYR A 238 13.64 -8.52 -10.96
N SER A 239 13.21 -8.51 -9.71
CA SER A 239 13.90 -7.82 -8.63
C SER A 239 13.78 -8.62 -7.34
N PHE A 240 14.75 -8.49 -6.46
CA PHE A 240 14.55 -8.91 -5.08
C PHE A 240 13.58 -7.96 -4.39
N GLY A 241 12.56 -8.53 -3.74
CA GLY A 241 11.66 -7.84 -2.82
C GLY A 241 12.19 -7.94 -1.39
N HIS A 242 12.37 -6.79 -0.75
CA HIS A 242 12.77 -6.68 0.64
C HIS A 242 11.57 -6.65 1.60
N LYS A 243 11.83 -6.55 2.90
CA LYS A 243 10.78 -6.44 3.92
C LYS A 243 9.82 -5.28 3.65
N ASN A 244 10.32 -4.13 3.20
CA ASN A 244 9.49 -2.96 2.91
C ASN A 244 8.51 -3.18 1.74
N PHE A 245 8.90 -3.95 0.71
CA PHE A 245 7.96 -4.37 -0.33
C PHE A 245 6.81 -5.19 0.24
N TYR A 246 7.13 -6.16 1.10
CA TYR A 246 6.11 -6.96 1.77
C TYR A 246 5.20 -6.12 2.67
N VAL A 247 5.75 -5.13 3.39
CA VAL A 247 4.95 -4.22 4.23
C VAL A 247 3.95 -3.43 3.39
N ILE A 248 4.31 -2.95 2.20
CA ILE A 248 3.35 -2.32 1.29
C ILE A 248 2.20 -3.28 0.94
N THR A 249 2.48 -4.56 0.74
CA THR A 249 1.42 -5.55 0.47
C THR A 249 0.51 -5.82 1.67
N ARG A 250 0.85 -5.35 2.89
CA ARG A 250 -0.05 -5.45 4.05
C ARG A 250 -1.20 -4.47 3.97
N TYR A 251 -0.97 -3.30 3.34
CA TYR A 251 -2.02 -2.31 3.09
C TYR A 251 -3.10 -2.88 2.15
N ASN A 252 -2.65 -3.47 1.05
CA ASN A 252 -3.51 -4.24 0.16
C ASN A 252 -2.76 -5.51 -0.28
N ARG A 253 -3.33 -6.69 -0.03
CA ARG A 253 -2.71 -8.01 -0.29
C ARG A 253 -2.58 -8.31 -1.80
N SER A 254 -1.89 -7.43 -2.52
CA SER A 254 -1.66 -7.51 -3.95
C SER A 254 -0.23 -7.09 -4.29
N ARG A 255 0.46 -7.94 -5.05
CA ARG A 255 1.76 -7.60 -5.62
C ARG A 255 1.67 -6.42 -6.59
N LEU A 256 0.62 -6.36 -7.39
CA LEU A 256 0.41 -5.28 -8.34
C LEU A 256 0.19 -3.94 -7.64
N TYR A 257 -0.53 -3.95 -6.53
CA TYR A 257 -0.70 -2.78 -5.69
C TYR A 257 0.65 -2.27 -5.17
N ALA A 258 1.47 -3.16 -4.60
CA ALA A 258 2.78 -2.77 -4.09
C ALA A 258 3.71 -2.23 -5.19
N LEU A 259 3.66 -2.79 -6.39
CA LEU A 259 4.38 -2.27 -7.55
C LEU A 259 3.86 -0.88 -7.97
N ALA A 260 2.54 -0.66 -7.98
CA ALA A 260 1.97 0.65 -8.31
C ALA A 260 2.40 1.72 -7.29
N VAL A 261 2.36 1.42 -5.99
CA VAL A 261 2.88 2.30 -4.93
C VAL A 261 4.36 2.61 -5.16
N TYR A 262 5.17 1.60 -5.39
CA TYR A 262 6.61 1.74 -5.63
C TYR A 262 6.92 2.63 -6.84
N TYR A 263 6.25 2.42 -7.97
CA TYR A 263 6.49 3.23 -9.16
C TYR A 263 5.97 4.66 -9.01
N LEU A 264 4.75 4.83 -8.50
CA LEU A 264 4.18 6.16 -8.29
C LEU A 264 5.05 6.99 -7.34
N SER A 265 5.51 6.40 -6.24
CA SER A 265 6.38 7.10 -5.29
C SER A 265 7.70 7.56 -5.92
N ARG A 266 8.31 6.72 -6.76
CA ARG A 266 9.55 7.10 -7.46
C ARG A 266 9.35 8.23 -8.46
N GLU A 267 8.28 8.19 -9.25
CA GLU A 267 7.97 9.24 -10.22
C GLU A 267 7.65 10.57 -9.52
N ILE A 268 6.89 10.55 -8.41
CA ILE A 268 6.62 11.74 -7.60
C ILE A 268 7.94 12.31 -7.03
N LYS A 269 8.79 11.45 -6.46
CA LYS A 269 10.09 11.89 -5.91
C LYS A 269 10.97 12.52 -6.96
N LYS A 270 11.10 11.86 -8.13
CA LYS A 270 11.88 12.37 -9.27
C LYS A 270 11.35 13.73 -9.73
N ALA A 271 10.08 13.81 -10.06
CA ALA A 271 9.48 15.04 -10.56
C ALA A 271 9.52 16.19 -9.53
N LYS A 272 9.47 15.89 -8.21
CA LYS A 272 9.70 16.90 -7.16
C LYS A 272 11.13 17.42 -7.16
N SER A 273 12.14 16.55 -7.34
CA SER A 273 13.55 16.96 -7.39
C SER A 273 13.88 17.81 -8.61
N ASP A 274 13.14 17.63 -9.71
CA ASP A 274 13.34 18.40 -10.95
C ASP A 274 12.73 19.84 -10.86
N ILE A 275 11.95 20.13 -9.80
CA ILE A 275 11.28 21.43 -9.59
C ILE A 275 11.98 22.29 -8.51
N LEU A 276 12.80 21.66 -7.66
CA LEU A 276 13.61 22.31 -6.60
C LEU A 276 15.02 22.56 -7.08
#